data_b04ee560785ed39abd88ce1308b6ebfb
#
_entry.id   b04ee560785ed39abd88ce1308b6ebfb
#
_cell.length_a   1.000
_cell.length_b   1.000
_cell.length_c   1.000
_cell.angle_alpha   90.00
_cell.angle_beta   90.00
_cell.angle_gamma   90.00
#
_symmetry.space_group_name_H-M   'P 1'
#
loop_
_entity.id
_entity.type
_entity.pdbx_description
1 polymer ?
#
loop_
_entity_poly.entity_id
_entity_poly.type
_entity_poly.pdbx_seq_one_letter_code
_entity_poly.pdbx_strand_id
1 'polypeptide(L)'
;MLKDFIMTLAATTVSIILTFGTSAVIDRNKKEAAKREMVLMIMYDMKEAISDIEECDKNVKEFFDIQVDIVAHPEKFDDGYYGLLTSLPIFEYPTTTESIFKSNIETVNTIGNILFVETVTMFYDTRARYKTDVVDAFLQQGEKAIQEYESLSDFNTPFFSFLSQNYYMLLRRYFEQCKLMMKVSDEDLEVFSKEREILEAEDGESSAQITERNLDVRQQMTLRLQQAYKEGKKALE
;
A
#
# COMPACT_ATOMS: atom_id res chain seq x y z
N MET A 1 -2.89 3.53 -70.84
CA MET A 1 -4.09 2.99 -70.18
C MET A 1 -3.81 1.79 -69.29
N LEU A 2 -3.36 0.59 -69.77
CA LEU A 2 -3.13 -0.59 -68.92
C LEU A 2 -2.02 -0.35 -67.87
N LYS A 3 -0.91 0.26 -68.30
CA LYS A 3 0.24 0.61 -67.44
C LYS A 3 -0.16 1.58 -66.31
N ASP A 4 -0.95 2.61 -66.64
CA ASP A 4 -1.42 3.58 -65.67
C ASP A 4 -2.42 3.00 -64.70
N PHE A 5 -3.28 2.08 -65.18
CA PHE A 5 -4.19 1.32 -64.31
C PHE A 5 -3.44 0.42 -63.30
N ILE A 6 -2.41 -0.29 -63.77
CA ILE A 6 -1.62 -1.17 -62.91
C ILE A 6 -0.82 -0.32 -61.88
N MET A 7 -0.25 0.82 -62.27
CA MET A 7 0.45 1.71 -61.35
C MET A 7 -0.51 2.32 -60.31
N THR A 8 -1.71 2.72 -60.69
CA THR A 8 -2.70 3.23 -59.76
C THR A 8 -3.17 2.16 -58.79
N LEU A 9 -3.43 0.98 -59.29
CA LEU A 9 -3.81 -0.18 -58.46
C LEU A 9 -2.72 -0.53 -57.42
N ALA A 10 -1.47 -0.57 -57.88
CA ALA A 10 -0.33 -0.84 -56.99
C ALA A 10 -0.16 0.25 -55.93
N ALA A 11 -0.24 1.54 -56.34
CA ALA A 11 -0.13 2.67 -55.40
C ALA A 11 -1.29 2.66 -54.36
N THR A 12 -2.51 2.35 -54.78
CA THR A 12 -3.67 2.24 -53.86
C THR A 12 -3.49 1.09 -52.89
N THR A 13 -3.06 -0.06 -53.40
CA THR A 13 -2.81 -1.24 -52.54
C THR A 13 -1.73 -1.01 -51.53
N VAL A 14 -0.61 -0.36 -51.91
CA VAL A 14 0.47 0.01 -51.01
C VAL A 14 -0.03 1.02 -49.95
N SER A 15 -0.80 2.01 -50.38
CA SER A 15 -1.40 3.01 -49.47
C SER A 15 -2.34 2.35 -48.45
N ILE A 16 -3.18 1.42 -48.86
CA ILE A 16 -4.06 0.65 -47.97
C ILE A 16 -3.25 -0.18 -46.97
N ILE A 17 -2.24 -0.91 -47.44
CA ILE A 17 -1.39 -1.73 -46.57
C ILE A 17 -0.65 -0.85 -45.57
N LEU A 18 -0.11 0.29 -45.97
CA LEU A 18 0.57 1.23 -45.08
C LEU A 18 -0.43 1.78 -44.02
N THR A 19 -1.63 2.17 -44.45
CA THR A 19 -2.63 2.76 -43.53
C THR A 19 -3.10 1.73 -42.51
N PHE A 20 -3.51 0.56 -42.94
CA PHE A 20 -3.97 -0.51 -42.01
C PHE A 20 -2.81 -1.11 -41.22
N GLY A 21 -1.62 -1.25 -41.81
CA GLY A 21 -0.45 -1.74 -41.11
C GLY A 21 0.03 -0.79 -40.01
N THR A 22 0.04 0.52 -40.28
CA THR A 22 0.41 1.53 -39.27
C THR A 22 -0.65 1.65 -38.17
N SER A 23 -1.93 1.60 -38.51
CA SER A 23 -3.01 1.60 -37.51
C SER A 23 -2.89 0.39 -36.58
N ALA A 24 -2.71 -0.81 -37.11
CA ALA A 24 -2.57 -2.02 -36.30
C ALA A 24 -1.33 -1.97 -35.39
N VAL A 25 -0.21 -1.40 -35.85
CA VAL A 25 1.00 -1.20 -35.02
C VAL A 25 0.74 -0.18 -33.90
N ILE A 26 0.07 0.93 -34.21
CA ILE A 26 -0.28 1.95 -33.22
C ILE A 26 -1.20 1.37 -32.17
N ASP A 27 -2.23 0.62 -32.58
CA ASP A 27 -3.18 0.03 -31.65
C ASP A 27 -2.52 -1.05 -30.76
N ARG A 28 -1.59 -1.82 -31.34
CA ARG A 28 -0.78 -2.77 -30.56
C ARG A 28 0.11 -2.05 -29.54
N ASN A 29 0.80 -0.98 -29.94
CA ASN A 29 1.66 -0.23 -29.03
C ASN A 29 0.85 0.42 -27.89
N LYS A 30 -0.34 0.96 -28.17
CA LYS A 30 -1.24 1.49 -27.15
C LYS A 30 -1.66 0.42 -26.15
N LYS A 31 -2.02 -0.79 -26.61
CA LYS A 31 -2.40 -1.91 -25.75
C LYS A 31 -1.23 -2.34 -24.86
N GLU A 32 -0.01 -2.45 -25.40
CA GLU A 32 1.17 -2.81 -24.63
C GLU A 32 1.53 -1.72 -23.61
N ALA A 33 1.38 -0.44 -23.96
CA ALA A 33 1.58 0.66 -23.03
C ALA A 33 0.57 0.61 -21.88
N ALA A 34 -0.73 0.45 -22.17
CA ALA A 34 -1.78 0.34 -21.17
C ALA A 34 -1.59 -0.88 -20.25
N LYS A 35 -1.14 -2.01 -20.82
CA LYS A 35 -0.78 -3.21 -20.06
C LYS A 35 0.36 -2.92 -19.08
N ARG A 36 1.44 -2.28 -19.57
CA ARG A 36 2.60 -1.94 -18.75
C ARG A 36 2.20 -1.02 -17.59
N GLU A 37 1.44 0.03 -17.90
CA GLU A 37 0.95 1.00 -16.90
C GLU A 37 0.12 0.30 -15.80
N MET A 38 -0.80 -0.57 -16.18
CA MET A 38 -1.62 -1.33 -15.24
C MET A 38 -0.76 -2.24 -14.35
N VAL A 39 0.20 -2.95 -14.92
CA VAL A 39 1.11 -3.83 -14.17
C VAL A 39 1.93 -3.02 -13.17
N LEU A 40 2.49 -1.87 -13.59
CA LEU A 40 3.27 -1.00 -12.70
C LEU A 40 2.41 -0.43 -11.58
N MET A 41 1.17 -0.01 -11.87
CA MET A 41 0.24 0.47 -10.85
C MET A 41 -0.06 -0.60 -9.79
N ILE A 42 -0.33 -1.85 -10.21
CA ILE A 42 -0.56 -2.97 -9.31
C ILE A 42 0.70 -3.27 -8.48
N MET A 43 1.86 -3.33 -9.12
CA MET A 43 3.12 -3.63 -8.43
C MET A 43 3.50 -2.54 -7.42
N TYR A 44 3.20 -1.28 -7.73
CA TYR A 44 3.40 -0.18 -6.81
C TYR A 44 2.48 -0.28 -5.59
N ASP A 45 1.18 -0.52 -5.80
CA ASP A 45 0.22 -0.75 -4.71
C ASP A 45 0.61 -1.93 -3.80
N MET A 46 1.13 -3.01 -4.39
CA MET A 46 1.66 -4.15 -3.63
C MET A 46 2.90 -3.76 -2.80
N LYS A 47 3.80 -2.94 -3.35
CA LYS A 47 5.00 -2.45 -2.65
C LYS A 47 4.64 -1.55 -1.47
N GLU A 48 3.71 -0.60 -1.67
CA GLU A 48 3.20 0.26 -0.60
C GLU A 48 2.58 -0.58 0.53
N ALA A 49 1.70 -1.53 0.20
CA ALA A 49 1.09 -2.39 1.20
C ALA A 49 2.11 -3.20 2.03
N ILE A 50 3.21 -3.65 1.43
CA ILE A 50 4.29 -4.33 2.15
C ILE A 50 4.99 -3.36 3.11
N SER A 51 5.24 -2.12 2.69
CA SER A 51 5.84 -1.08 3.54
C SER A 51 4.95 -0.73 4.73
N ASP A 52 3.63 -0.63 4.51
CA ASP A 52 2.66 -0.35 5.57
C ASP A 52 2.63 -1.48 6.62
N ILE A 53 2.79 -2.74 6.19
CA ILE A 53 2.87 -3.88 7.11
C ILE A 53 4.17 -3.84 7.92
N GLU A 54 5.29 -3.43 7.33
CA GLU A 54 6.55 -3.23 8.06
C GLU A 54 6.40 -2.16 9.15
N GLU A 55 5.68 -1.09 8.86
CA GLU A 55 5.40 -0.04 9.85
C GLU A 55 4.46 -0.54 10.96
N CYS A 56 3.42 -1.30 10.60
CA CYS A 56 2.56 -1.95 11.61
C CYS A 56 3.33 -2.89 12.53
N ASP A 57 4.23 -3.71 11.99
CA ASP A 57 5.07 -4.62 12.80
C ASP A 57 6.01 -3.84 13.73
N LYS A 58 6.50 -2.69 13.29
CA LYS A 58 7.28 -1.79 14.13
C LYS A 58 6.44 -1.26 15.31
N ASN A 59 5.21 -0.84 15.07
CA ASN A 59 4.31 -0.36 16.11
C ASN A 59 3.97 -1.47 17.11
N VAL A 60 3.73 -2.70 16.63
CA VAL A 60 3.51 -3.88 17.49
C VAL A 60 4.73 -4.16 18.40
N LYS A 61 5.95 -4.00 17.88
CA LYS A 61 7.17 -4.15 18.68
C LYS A 61 7.35 -3.06 19.71
N GLU A 62 7.06 -1.82 19.34
CA GLU A 62 7.08 -0.69 20.28
C GLU A 62 6.05 -0.88 21.40
N PHE A 63 4.83 -1.31 21.06
CA PHE A 63 3.84 -1.69 22.05
C PHE A 63 4.36 -2.77 23.01
N PHE A 64 5.00 -3.81 22.47
CA PHE A 64 5.56 -4.89 23.27
C PHE A 64 6.65 -4.41 24.24
N ASP A 65 7.54 -3.53 23.80
CA ASP A 65 8.60 -3.00 24.65
C ASP A 65 8.03 -2.20 25.82
N ILE A 66 7.01 -1.38 25.56
CA ILE A 66 6.29 -0.62 26.59
C ILE A 66 5.54 -1.58 27.53
N GLN A 67 4.85 -2.57 26.98
CA GLN A 67 4.15 -3.60 27.74
C GLN A 67 5.07 -4.33 28.72
N VAL A 68 6.26 -4.74 28.25
CA VAL A 68 7.26 -5.43 29.08
C VAL A 68 7.74 -4.54 30.22
N ASP A 69 8.03 -3.27 29.95
CA ASP A 69 8.47 -2.32 31.00
C ASP A 69 7.38 -2.09 32.06
N ILE A 70 6.12 -1.92 31.65
CA ILE A 70 4.98 -1.72 32.56
C ILE A 70 4.71 -3.00 33.38
N VAL A 71 4.74 -4.17 32.75
CA VAL A 71 4.52 -5.44 33.46
C VAL A 71 5.62 -5.69 34.50
N ALA A 72 6.86 -5.29 34.21
CA ALA A 72 7.96 -5.34 35.18
C ALA A 72 7.86 -4.27 36.27
N HIS A 73 7.22 -3.16 35.99
CA HIS A 73 7.13 -1.97 36.85
C HIS A 73 5.70 -1.45 36.89
N PRO A 74 4.77 -2.09 37.65
CA PRO A 74 3.35 -1.74 37.68
C PRO A 74 3.06 -0.27 38.02
N GLU A 75 3.93 0.37 38.79
CA GLU A 75 3.88 1.79 39.15
C GLU A 75 3.99 2.74 37.93
N LYS A 76 4.46 2.23 36.78
CA LYS A 76 4.56 3.00 35.55
C LYS A 76 3.33 2.89 34.65
N PHE A 77 2.29 2.18 35.07
CA PHE A 77 1.12 1.93 34.22
C PHE A 77 0.47 3.23 33.73
N ASP A 78 0.24 4.16 34.63
CA ASP A 78 -0.38 5.46 34.28
C ASP A 78 0.50 6.29 33.34
N ASP A 79 1.81 6.29 33.55
CA ASP A 79 2.77 7.02 32.71
C ASP A 79 2.93 6.37 31.32
N GLY A 80 2.83 5.04 31.24
CA GLY A 80 2.95 4.27 30.00
C GLY A 80 1.69 4.22 29.17
N TYR A 81 0.53 4.56 29.70
CA TYR A 81 -0.78 4.44 29.05
C TYR A 81 -0.82 5.12 27.67
N TYR A 82 -0.34 6.35 27.56
CA TYR A 82 -0.30 7.06 26.28
C TYR A 82 0.68 6.44 25.27
N GLY A 83 1.79 5.91 25.74
CA GLY A 83 2.74 5.19 24.91
C GLY A 83 2.10 3.95 24.29
N LEU A 84 1.34 3.19 25.07
CA LEU A 84 0.59 2.04 24.57
C LEU A 84 -0.45 2.43 23.52
N LEU A 85 -1.21 3.51 23.75
CA LEU A 85 -2.21 3.99 22.79
C LEU A 85 -1.59 4.45 21.46
N THR A 86 -0.45 5.14 21.53
CA THR A 86 0.22 5.67 20.33
C THR A 86 0.96 4.60 19.52
N SER A 87 1.28 3.47 20.13
CA SER A 87 1.91 2.32 19.49
C SER A 87 0.92 1.29 18.95
N LEU A 88 -0.39 1.55 19.02
CA LEU A 88 -1.38 0.70 18.35
C LEU A 88 -1.14 0.71 16.83
N PRO A 89 -1.14 -0.45 16.15
CA PRO A 89 -0.93 -0.51 14.72
C PRO A 89 -2.10 0.10 13.95
N ILE A 90 -1.78 0.92 12.96
CA ILE A 90 -2.76 1.49 12.04
C ILE A 90 -2.43 0.94 10.64
N PHE A 91 -3.41 0.33 9.99
CA PHE A 91 -3.28 -0.19 8.65
C PHE A 91 -4.49 0.23 7.82
N GLU A 92 -4.34 1.36 7.14
CA GLU A 92 -5.30 1.87 6.18
C GLU A 92 -4.64 1.95 4.81
N TYR A 93 -5.26 1.36 3.81
CA TYR A 93 -4.73 1.35 2.45
C TYR A 93 -5.81 1.73 1.44
N PRO A 94 -5.44 2.43 0.36
CA PRO A 94 -6.37 2.75 -0.72
C PRO A 94 -6.78 1.47 -1.45
N THR A 95 -8.07 1.27 -1.66
CA THR A 95 -8.60 0.11 -2.40
C THR A 95 -8.86 0.40 -3.87
N THR A 96 -8.43 1.57 -4.36
CA THR A 96 -8.70 2.02 -5.73
C THR A 96 -8.09 1.07 -6.77
N THR A 97 -6.80 0.75 -6.64
CA THR A 97 -6.10 -0.17 -7.56
C THR A 97 -6.70 -1.56 -7.52
N GLU A 98 -6.97 -2.09 -6.33
CA GLU A 98 -7.65 -3.37 -6.14
C GLU A 98 -9.04 -3.39 -6.77
N SER A 99 -9.82 -2.31 -6.60
CA SER A 99 -11.15 -2.18 -7.17
C SER A 99 -11.12 -2.11 -8.70
N ILE A 100 -10.19 -1.37 -9.28
CA ILE A 100 -9.97 -1.32 -10.73
C ILE A 100 -9.58 -2.71 -11.24
N PHE A 101 -8.65 -3.39 -10.58
CA PHE A 101 -8.23 -4.73 -10.94
C PHE A 101 -9.39 -5.75 -10.87
N LYS A 102 -10.16 -5.75 -9.77
CA LYS A 102 -11.28 -6.70 -9.58
C LYS A 102 -12.50 -6.42 -10.46
N SER A 103 -12.75 -5.16 -10.84
CA SER A 103 -13.94 -4.76 -11.62
C SER A 103 -13.73 -4.76 -13.13
N ASN A 104 -12.48 -4.73 -13.61
CA ASN A 104 -12.20 -4.54 -15.02
C ASN A 104 -11.65 -5.83 -15.68
N ILE A 105 -12.57 -6.71 -16.10
CA ILE A 105 -12.23 -7.96 -16.79
C ILE A 105 -11.43 -7.72 -18.10
N GLU A 106 -11.72 -6.63 -18.81
CA GLU A 106 -10.99 -6.29 -20.04
C GLU A 106 -9.52 -5.98 -19.75
N THR A 107 -9.25 -5.25 -18.66
CA THR A 107 -7.90 -4.95 -18.18
C THR A 107 -7.16 -6.21 -17.77
N VAL A 108 -7.81 -7.08 -17.01
CA VAL A 108 -7.25 -8.37 -16.60
C VAL A 108 -6.89 -9.23 -17.82
N ASN A 109 -7.77 -9.28 -18.81
CA ASN A 109 -7.52 -9.99 -20.07
C ASN A 109 -6.38 -9.37 -20.89
N THR A 110 -6.21 -8.04 -20.82
CA THR A 110 -5.13 -7.30 -21.49
C THR A 110 -3.76 -7.66 -20.92
N ILE A 111 -3.65 -7.93 -19.63
CA ILE A 111 -2.41 -8.38 -18.99
C ILE A 111 -1.92 -9.70 -19.62
N GLY A 112 -2.82 -10.61 -19.94
CA GLY A 112 -2.54 -11.82 -20.72
C GLY A 112 -1.67 -12.87 -19.99
N ASN A 113 -1.42 -12.70 -18.69
CA ASN A 113 -0.71 -13.67 -17.85
C ASN A 113 -1.62 -14.10 -16.70
N ILE A 114 -2.22 -15.27 -16.82
CA ILE A 114 -3.19 -15.77 -15.84
C ILE A 114 -2.56 -16.01 -14.46
N LEU A 115 -1.31 -16.47 -14.41
CA LEU A 115 -0.62 -16.71 -13.13
C LEU A 115 -0.34 -15.40 -12.39
N PHE A 116 -0.03 -14.33 -13.12
CA PHE A 116 0.10 -13.00 -12.54
C PHE A 116 -1.22 -12.54 -11.93
N VAL A 117 -2.31 -12.65 -12.69
CA VAL A 117 -3.65 -12.26 -12.23
C VAL A 117 -4.07 -13.04 -10.97
N GLU A 118 -3.83 -14.34 -10.96
CA GLU A 118 -4.11 -15.21 -9.80
C GLU A 118 -3.27 -14.81 -8.59
N THR A 119 -1.98 -14.56 -8.77
CA THR A 119 -1.06 -14.16 -7.70
C THR A 119 -1.43 -12.80 -7.11
N VAL A 120 -1.81 -11.83 -7.95
CA VAL A 120 -2.32 -10.52 -7.49
C VAL A 120 -3.62 -10.66 -6.71
N THR A 121 -4.53 -11.53 -7.15
CA THR A 121 -5.76 -11.82 -6.42
C THR A 121 -5.46 -12.39 -5.04
N MET A 122 -4.54 -13.38 -4.96
CA MET A 122 -4.10 -13.95 -3.68
C MET A 122 -3.45 -12.89 -2.78
N PHE A 123 -2.70 -11.96 -3.36
CA PHE A 123 -2.09 -10.86 -2.60
C PHE A 123 -3.18 -9.99 -1.94
N TYR A 124 -4.16 -9.52 -2.70
CA TYR A 124 -5.21 -8.66 -2.17
C TYR A 124 -6.07 -9.36 -1.11
N ASP A 125 -6.42 -10.62 -1.34
CA ASP A 125 -7.16 -11.41 -0.36
C ASP A 125 -6.35 -11.63 0.93
N THR A 126 -5.04 -11.84 0.81
CA THR A 126 -4.13 -11.98 1.95
C THR A 126 -3.95 -10.67 2.70
N ARG A 127 -3.85 -9.52 1.99
CA ARG A 127 -3.83 -8.18 2.57
C ARG A 127 -5.09 -7.89 3.40
N ALA A 128 -6.25 -8.23 2.87
CA ALA A 128 -7.51 -8.07 3.59
C ALA A 128 -7.57 -8.93 4.87
N ARG A 129 -7.07 -10.17 4.80
CA ARG A 129 -6.95 -11.03 5.99
C ARG A 129 -5.96 -10.50 7.01
N TYR A 130 -4.82 -9.96 6.58
CA TYR A 130 -3.87 -9.30 7.47
C TYR A 130 -4.55 -8.21 8.29
N LYS A 131 -5.33 -7.35 7.64
CA LYS A 131 -6.11 -6.32 8.35
C LYS A 131 -7.02 -6.92 9.41
N THR A 132 -7.81 -7.93 9.06
CA THR A 132 -8.77 -8.54 9.98
C THR A 132 -8.11 -9.36 11.09
N ASP A 133 -7.17 -10.25 10.72
CA ASP A 133 -6.63 -11.26 11.63
C ASP A 133 -5.52 -10.70 12.53
N VAL A 134 -4.84 -9.63 12.09
CA VAL A 134 -3.73 -9.02 12.83
C VAL A 134 -4.15 -7.67 13.39
N VAL A 135 -4.44 -6.71 12.51
CA VAL A 135 -4.61 -5.31 12.92
C VAL A 135 -5.91 -5.11 13.73
N ASP A 136 -7.05 -5.50 13.16
CA ASP A 136 -8.35 -5.31 13.83
C ASP A 136 -8.44 -6.14 15.12
N ALA A 137 -7.90 -7.37 15.10
CA ALA A 137 -7.84 -8.24 16.28
C ALA A 137 -6.89 -7.68 17.35
N PHE A 138 -5.72 -7.14 16.95
CA PHE A 138 -4.79 -6.48 17.86
C PHE A 138 -5.43 -5.25 18.50
N LEU A 139 -6.06 -4.38 17.69
CA LEU A 139 -6.73 -3.17 18.18
C LEU A 139 -7.81 -3.52 19.20
N GLN A 140 -8.71 -4.45 18.87
CA GLN A 140 -9.80 -4.85 19.75
C GLN A 140 -9.31 -5.41 21.10
N GLN A 141 -8.27 -6.25 21.08
CA GLN A 141 -7.72 -6.84 22.30
C GLN A 141 -6.77 -5.87 23.02
N GLY A 142 -5.99 -5.07 22.28
CA GLY A 142 -5.07 -4.07 22.81
C GLY A 142 -5.79 -2.95 23.54
N GLU A 143 -6.86 -2.40 22.96
CA GLU A 143 -7.68 -1.37 23.62
C GLU A 143 -8.21 -1.88 24.97
N LYS A 144 -8.67 -3.13 25.01
CA LYS A 144 -9.11 -3.76 26.26
C LYS A 144 -7.96 -3.95 27.25
N ALA A 145 -6.79 -4.39 26.77
CA ALA A 145 -5.62 -4.61 27.60
C ALA A 145 -5.07 -3.30 28.23
N ILE A 146 -5.16 -2.19 27.51
CA ILE A 146 -4.70 -0.87 27.99
C ILE A 146 -5.56 -0.35 29.14
N GLN A 147 -6.83 -0.77 29.24
CA GLN A 147 -7.76 -0.26 30.28
C GLN A 147 -7.42 -0.75 31.68
N GLU A 148 -6.81 -1.92 31.81
CA GLU A 148 -6.53 -2.55 33.09
C GLU A 148 -5.15 -3.22 33.06
N TYR A 149 -4.35 -3.00 34.08
CA TYR A 149 -3.01 -3.58 34.24
C TYR A 149 -3.01 -5.12 34.14
N GLU A 150 -3.97 -5.79 34.81
CA GLU A 150 -4.08 -7.24 34.77
C GLU A 150 -4.31 -7.76 33.35
N SER A 151 -5.19 -7.09 32.59
CA SER A 151 -5.45 -7.41 31.19
C SER A 151 -4.21 -7.18 30.30
N LEU A 152 -3.39 -6.20 30.63
CA LEU A 152 -2.14 -5.92 29.91
C LEU A 152 -1.10 -7.05 30.12
N SER A 153 -1.04 -7.65 31.31
CA SER A 153 -0.11 -8.76 31.58
C SER A 153 -0.50 -10.03 30.81
N ASP A 154 -1.77 -10.21 30.49
CA ASP A 154 -2.29 -11.36 29.76
C ASP A 154 -2.31 -11.16 28.24
N PHE A 155 -2.08 -9.94 27.76
CA PHE A 155 -2.10 -9.64 26.33
C PHE A 155 -0.90 -10.22 25.58
N ASN A 156 -1.17 -11.11 24.62
CA ASN A 156 -0.15 -11.87 23.92
C ASN A 156 0.38 -11.14 22.67
N THR A 157 1.07 -10.01 22.86
CA THR A 157 1.71 -9.24 21.77
C THR A 157 2.67 -10.09 20.92
N PRO A 158 3.48 -11.03 21.48
CA PRO A 158 4.33 -11.90 20.68
C PRO A 158 3.58 -12.74 19.64
N PHE A 159 2.35 -13.16 19.92
CA PHE A 159 1.53 -13.88 18.96
C PHE A 159 1.18 -13.01 17.74
N PHE A 160 0.80 -11.77 17.97
CA PHE A 160 0.47 -10.83 16.90
C PHE A 160 1.69 -10.46 16.06
N SER A 161 2.86 -10.25 16.68
CA SER A 161 4.09 -10.01 15.95
C SER A 161 4.48 -11.21 15.08
N PHE A 162 4.38 -12.43 15.61
CA PHE A 162 4.61 -13.65 14.84
C PHE A 162 3.63 -13.78 13.66
N LEU A 163 2.36 -13.50 13.88
CA LEU A 163 1.33 -13.58 12.84
C LEU A 163 1.57 -12.51 11.76
N SER A 164 1.90 -11.28 12.16
CA SER A 164 2.26 -10.18 11.26
C SER A 164 3.43 -10.56 10.36
N GLN A 165 4.50 -11.12 10.91
CA GLN A 165 5.65 -11.56 10.15
C GLN A 165 5.32 -12.66 9.13
N ASN A 166 4.42 -13.60 9.47
CA ASN A 166 3.98 -14.63 8.53
C ASN A 166 3.23 -14.02 7.34
N TYR A 167 2.32 -13.07 7.57
CA TYR A 167 1.63 -12.36 6.52
C TYR A 167 2.59 -11.53 5.65
N TYR A 168 3.53 -10.81 6.28
CA TYR A 168 4.56 -10.07 5.57
C TYR A 168 5.36 -10.95 4.61
N MET A 169 5.85 -12.10 5.09
CA MET A 169 6.62 -13.05 4.27
C MET A 169 5.80 -13.58 3.09
N LEU A 170 4.52 -13.85 3.30
CA LEU A 170 3.62 -14.36 2.26
C LEU A 170 3.34 -13.30 1.20
N LEU A 171 3.02 -12.07 1.61
CA LEU A 171 2.75 -10.95 0.71
C LEU A 171 4.01 -10.56 -0.09
N ARG A 172 5.17 -10.52 0.57
CA ARG A 172 6.44 -10.30 -0.10
C ARG A 172 6.75 -11.38 -1.13
N ARG A 173 6.45 -12.63 -0.84
CA ARG A 173 6.60 -13.73 -1.81
C ARG A 173 5.72 -13.53 -3.05
N TYR A 174 4.46 -13.14 -2.88
CA TYR A 174 3.57 -12.84 -4.01
C TYR A 174 4.09 -11.67 -4.85
N PHE A 175 4.54 -10.61 -4.19
CA PHE A 175 5.14 -9.47 -4.87
C PHE A 175 6.35 -9.86 -5.73
N GLU A 176 7.32 -10.59 -5.17
CA GLU A 176 8.49 -11.03 -5.90
C GLU A 176 8.14 -11.98 -7.06
N GLN A 177 7.16 -12.85 -6.89
CA GLN A 177 6.65 -13.69 -7.96
C GLN A 177 6.04 -12.85 -9.10
N CYS A 178 5.23 -11.86 -8.78
CA CYS A 178 4.65 -10.94 -9.75
C CYS A 178 5.73 -10.16 -10.51
N LYS A 179 6.75 -9.64 -9.79
CA LYS A 179 7.91 -8.95 -10.37
C LYS A 179 8.61 -9.81 -11.44
N LEU A 180 8.89 -11.07 -11.09
CA LEU A 180 9.54 -12.01 -11.99
C LEU A 180 8.67 -12.35 -13.21
N MET A 181 7.38 -12.62 -13.01
CA MET A 181 6.46 -12.98 -14.08
C MET A 181 6.29 -11.88 -15.12
N MET A 182 6.31 -10.62 -14.69
CA MET A 182 6.11 -9.45 -15.55
C MET A 182 7.41 -8.74 -15.91
N LYS A 183 8.56 -9.22 -15.41
CA LYS A 183 9.89 -8.64 -15.62
C LYS A 183 9.95 -7.16 -15.22
N VAL A 184 9.33 -6.83 -14.09
CA VAL A 184 9.34 -5.49 -13.50
C VAL A 184 10.61 -5.34 -12.68
N SER A 185 11.38 -4.29 -12.90
CA SER A 185 12.57 -3.94 -12.11
C SER A 185 12.22 -3.00 -10.95
N ASP A 186 13.13 -2.87 -9.99
CA ASP A 186 12.96 -1.87 -8.93
C ASP A 186 13.04 -0.45 -9.50
N GLU A 187 13.86 -0.24 -10.55
CA GLU A 187 13.97 1.03 -11.26
C GLU A 187 12.64 1.42 -11.93
N ASP A 188 11.90 0.46 -12.52
CA ASP A 188 10.57 0.71 -13.08
C ASP A 188 9.59 1.24 -12.02
N LEU A 189 9.64 0.69 -10.82
CA LEU A 189 8.79 1.11 -9.71
C LEU A 189 9.20 2.47 -9.14
N GLU A 190 10.49 2.78 -9.10
CA GLU A 190 10.98 4.10 -8.68
C GLU A 190 10.60 5.21 -9.67
N VAL A 191 10.69 4.94 -10.97
CA VAL A 191 10.26 5.91 -12.01
C VAL A 191 8.77 6.21 -11.86
N PHE A 192 7.95 5.17 -11.64
CA PHE A 192 6.51 5.34 -11.40
C PHE A 192 6.22 6.19 -10.16
N SER A 193 6.97 5.98 -9.08
CA SER A 193 6.87 6.80 -7.86
C SER A 193 7.20 8.27 -8.12
N LYS A 194 8.25 8.55 -8.91
CA LYS A 194 8.64 9.92 -9.26
C LYS A 194 7.63 10.62 -10.16
N GLU A 195 7.05 9.91 -11.12
CA GLU A 195 6.00 10.46 -11.98
C GLU A 195 4.76 10.83 -11.14
N ARG A 196 4.39 10.01 -10.16
CA ARG A 196 3.31 10.31 -9.23
C ARG A 196 3.61 11.53 -8.35
N GLU A 197 4.84 11.65 -7.83
CA GLU A 197 5.26 12.83 -7.07
C GLU A 197 5.19 14.11 -7.91
N ILE A 198 5.55 14.05 -9.19
CA ILE A 198 5.47 15.19 -10.11
C ILE A 198 4.02 15.59 -10.34
N LEU A 199 3.10 14.62 -10.56
CA LEU A 199 1.68 14.89 -10.76
C LEU A 199 1.02 15.46 -9.49
N GLU A 200 1.37 14.95 -8.32
CA GLU A 200 0.91 15.49 -7.03
C GLU A 200 1.47 16.89 -6.75
N ALA A 201 2.68 17.19 -7.23
CA ALA A 201 3.30 18.53 -7.11
C ALA A 201 2.65 19.57 -8.03
N GLU A 202 2.09 19.15 -9.18
CA GLU A 202 1.33 20.05 -10.08
C GLU A 202 0.01 20.51 -9.49
N ASP A 203 -0.55 19.77 -8.52
CA ASP A 203 -1.77 20.14 -7.77
C ASP A 203 -1.53 21.14 -6.60
N GLY A 204 -0.32 21.73 -6.47
CA GLY A 204 -0.07 22.91 -5.63
C GLY A 204 0.74 22.70 -4.35
N GLU A 205 0.91 21.48 -3.85
CA GLU A 205 1.80 21.17 -2.72
C GLU A 205 2.62 19.92 -3.04
N SER A 206 3.94 19.97 -2.81
CA SER A 206 4.79 18.78 -2.93
C SER A 206 4.50 17.80 -1.80
N SER A 207 4.70 16.50 -2.02
CA SER A 207 4.56 15.48 -0.98
C SER A 207 5.42 15.77 0.25
N ALA A 208 6.57 16.43 0.08
CA ALA A 208 7.41 16.90 1.17
C ALA A 208 6.71 18.00 1.99
N GLN A 209 6.03 18.96 1.35
CA GLN A 209 5.27 20.02 2.04
C GLN A 209 4.04 19.47 2.74
N ILE A 210 3.35 18.52 2.15
CA ILE A 210 2.21 17.79 2.77
C ILE A 210 2.71 16.99 3.98
N THR A 211 3.85 16.33 3.88
CA THR A 211 4.46 15.59 5.00
C THR A 211 4.89 16.53 6.12
N GLU A 212 5.53 17.64 5.80
CA GLU A 212 5.96 18.65 6.78
C GLU A 212 4.75 19.29 7.48
N ARG A 213 3.70 19.63 6.73
CA ARG A 213 2.43 20.13 7.29
C ARG A 213 1.77 19.09 8.21
N ASN A 214 1.73 17.84 7.81
CA ASN A 214 1.14 16.77 8.62
C ASN A 214 1.97 16.50 9.87
N LEU A 215 3.30 16.63 9.80
CA LEU A 215 4.19 16.54 10.95
C LEU A 215 3.94 17.71 11.93
N ASP A 216 3.81 18.93 11.41
CA ASP A 216 3.51 20.13 12.19
C ASP A 216 2.13 20.03 12.86
N VAL A 217 1.11 19.56 12.14
CA VAL A 217 -0.23 19.29 12.70
C VAL A 217 -0.17 18.22 13.80
N ARG A 218 0.58 17.13 13.59
CA ARG A 218 0.80 16.10 14.63
C ARG A 218 1.49 16.68 15.87
N GLN A 219 2.54 17.49 15.68
CA GLN A 219 3.23 18.14 16.80
C GLN A 219 2.31 19.12 17.55
N GLN A 220 1.54 19.93 16.84
CA GLN A 220 0.57 20.84 17.44
C GLN A 220 -0.54 20.09 18.19
N MET A 221 -1.06 18.99 17.64
CA MET A 221 -2.02 18.15 18.35
C MET A 221 -1.42 17.53 19.62
N THR A 222 -0.20 17.03 19.54
CA THR A 222 0.52 16.45 20.70
C THR A 222 0.72 17.50 21.80
N LEU A 223 1.13 18.70 21.42
CA LEU A 223 1.31 19.81 22.37
C LEU A 223 -0.02 20.23 23.02
N ARG A 224 -1.11 20.30 22.25
CA ARG A 224 -2.45 20.61 22.77
C ARG A 224 -2.95 19.56 23.73
N LEU A 225 -2.76 18.28 23.41
CA LEU A 225 -3.14 17.17 24.29
C LEU A 225 -2.33 17.17 25.59
N GLN A 226 -1.02 17.47 25.51
CA GLN A 226 -0.18 17.60 26.69
C GLN A 226 -0.59 18.79 27.56
N GLN A 227 -1.01 19.89 26.95
CA GLN A 227 -1.51 21.08 27.67
C GLN A 227 -2.85 20.78 28.34
N ALA A 228 -3.80 20.18 27.65
CA ALA A 228 -5.09 19.78 28.21
C ALA A 228 -4.93 18.79 29.37
N TYR A 229 -3.99 17.85 29.27
CA TYR A 229 -3.69 16.91 30.35
C TYR A 229 -3.14 17.63 31.62
N LYS A 230 -2.22 18.59 31.44
CA LYS A 230 -1.69 19.39 32.54
C LYS A 230 -2.77 20.22 33.21
N GLU A 231 -3.71 20.75 32.42
CA GLU A 231 -4.85 21.54 32.93
C GLU A 231 -5.86 20.66 33.68
N GLY A 232 -6.17 19.47 33.14
CA GLY A 232 -7.06 18.48 33.75
C GLY A 232 -6.49 17.92 35.07
N LYS A 233 -5.17 17.69 35.14
CA LYS A 233 -4.50 17.24 36.36
C LYS A 233 -4.56 18.32 37.48
N LYS A 234 -4.38 19.60 37.13
CA LYS A 234 -4.52 20.71 38.08
C LYS A 234 -5.94 20.92 38.60
N ALA A 235 -6.95 20.50 37.86
CA ALA A 235 -8.36 20.60 38.26
C ALA A 235 -8.80 19.46 39.21
N LEU A 236 -7.99 18.40 39.29
CA LEU A 236 -8.22 17.24 40.17
C LEU A 236 -7.42 17.31 41.49
N GLU A 237 -6.45 18.23 41.61
CA GLU A 237 -5.72 18.58 42.83
C GLU A 237 -6.43 19.72 43.58
#